data_e56ebf17843fe72057e4f719082fff80
#
_entry.id   e56ebf17843fe72057e4f719082fff80
#
_cell.length_a   1.000
_cell.length_b   1.000
_cell.length_c   1.000
_cell.angle_alpha   90.00
_cell.angle_beta   90.00
_cell.angle_gamma   90.00
#
_symmetry.space_group_name_H-M   'P 1'
#
loop_
_entity.id
_entity.type
_entity.pdbx_description
1 polymer ?
#
loop_
_entity_poly.entity_id
_entity_poly.type
_entity_poly.pdbx_seq_one_letter_code
_entity_poly.pdbx_strand_id
1 'polypeptide(L)'
;AHGIEVCVEMAQQGGVGLVIYNRKEGRALGEVTKFLVYNARKRQYGGDRAETYFERTECVAGVQDMRFQELMPDVFHWLGVTRIDRWASMSNMKHGALTAAGIAVVERVAIPDELIPADARVEMDAKTAAGYFTPMAPPSAAELALAKGRELHA
;
A
#
# COMPACT_ATOMS: atom_id res chain seq x y z
N ALA A 1 -12.22 -2.46 -0.82
CA ALA A 1 -13.56 -1.90 -0.62
C ALA A 1 -13.49 -0.40 -0.32
N HIS A 2 -12.81 0.05 0.76
CA HIS A 2 -12.82 1.44 1.24
C HIS A 2 -12.56 2.50 0.15
N GLY A 3 -11.55 2.35 -0.70
CA GLY A 3 -11.30 3.30 -1.79
C GLY A 3 -12.43 3.40 -2.82
N ILE A 4 -13.17 2.31 -3.03
CA ILE A 4 -14.36 2.31 -3.89
C ILE A 4 -15.50 3.07 -3.21
N GLU A 5 -15.69 2.86 -1.92
CA GLU A 5 -16.71 3.58 -1.11
C GLU A 5 -16.49 5.09 -1.16
N VAL A 6 -15.24 5.54 -0.95
CA VAL A 6 -14.86 6.96 -1.07
C VAL A 6 -15.17 7.51 -2.46
N CYS A 7 -14.89 6.74 -3.53
CA CYS A 7 -15.25 7.16 -4.90
C CYS A 7 -16.75 7.28 -5.11
N VAL A 8 -17.53 6.34 -4.59
CA VAL A 8 -19.01 6.35 -4.70
C VAL A 8 -19.59 7.53 -3.93
N GLU A 9 -19.11 7.78 -2.71
CA GLU A 9 -19.55 8.94 -1.90
C GLU A 9 -19.31 10.27 -2.64
N MET A 10 -18.10 10.43 -3.21
CA MET A 10 -17.80 11.63 -3.99
C MET A 10 -18.70 11.79 -5.22
N ALA A 11 -19.00 10.70 -5.92
CA ALA A 11 -19.90 10.71 -7.06
C ALA A 11 -21.34 11.07 -6.65
N GLN A 12 -21.81 10.57 -5.51
CA GLN A 12 -23.14 10.91 -4.97
C GLN A 12 -23.27 12.38 -4.55
N GLN A 13 -22.14 13.04 -4.23
CA GLN A 13 -22.07 14.46 -3.92
C GLN A 13 -21.88 15.36 -5.16
N GLY A 14 -22.02 14.79 -6.37
CA GLY A 14 -21.88 15.51 -7.64
C GLY A 14 -20.44 15.61 -8.16
N GLY A 15 -19.49 14.93 -7.51
CA GLY A 15 -18.11 14.80 -7.99
C GLY A 15 -17.90 13.59 -8.90
N VAL A 16 -16.66 13.21 -9.11
CA VAL A 16 -16.25 12.04 -9.90
C VAL A 16 -15.36 11.13 -9.04
N GLY A 17 -15.71 9.86 -8.99
CA GLY A 17 -14.84 8.82 -8.40
C GLY A 17 -14.01 8.14 -9.49
N LEU A 18 -12.69 8.08 -9.28
CA LEU A 18 -11.74 7.43 -10.20
C LEU A 18 -10.93 6.38 -9.46
N VAL A 19 -10.91 5.15 -9.98
CA VAL A 19 -10.06 4.08 -9.47
C VAL A 19 -9.00 3.75 -10.53
N ILE A 20 -7.72 3.97 -10.19
CA ILE A 20 -6.60 3.58 -11.03
C ILE A 20 -5.98 2.32 -10.47
N TYR A 21 -6.03 1.24 -11.25
CA TYR A 21 -5.50 -0.06 -10.86
C TYR A 21 -4.34 -0.46 -11.77
N ASN A 22 -3.14 -0.48 -11.20
CA ASN A 22 -1.95 -0.98 -11.88
C ASN A 22 -1.86 -2.50 -11.67
N ARG A 23 -2.14 -3.26 -12.72
CA ARG A 23 -2.34 -4.71 -12.64
C ARG A 23 -1.11 -5.53 -12.23
N LYS A 24 0.10 -5.01 -12.40
CA LYS A 24 1.31 -5.77 -12.04
C LYS A 24 1.47 -5.83 -10.53
N GLU A 25 1.16 -6.97 -9.98
CA GLU A 25 1.13 -7.25 -8.54
C GLU A 25 2.52 -7.36 -7.89
N GLY A 26 2.52 -7.39 -6.53
CA GLY A 26 3.72 -7.64 -5.74
C GLY A 26 4.83 -6.62 -5.98
N ARG A 27 4.55 -5.32 -5.91
CA ARG A 27 5.52 -4.24 -6.17
C ARG A 27 6.18 -4.35 -7.54
N ALA A 28 5.38 -4.70 -8.55
CA ALA A 28 5.79 -4.97 -9.93
C ALA A 28 6.74 -6.17 -10.10
N LEU A 29 6.90 -7.02 -9.09
CA LEU A 29 7.67 -8.26 -9.15
C LEU A 29 6.88 -9.42 -9.78
N GLY A 30 5.56 -9.27 -9.88
CA GLY A 30 4.64 -10.26 -10.47
C GLY A 30 3.96 -11.14 -9.43
N GLU A 31 2.88 -11.81 -9.84
CA GLU A 31 2.03 -12.64 -8.97
C GLU A 31 2.77 -13.84 -8.39
N VAL A 32 3.56 -14.53 -9.20
CA VAL A 32 4.34 -15.70 -8.74
C VAL A 32 5.29 -15.30 -7.61
N THR A 33 6.04 -14.23 -7.79
CA THR A 33 6.95 -13.71 -6.76
C THR A 33 6.18 -13.31 -5.51
N LYS A 34 5.02 -12.68 -5.64
CA LYS A 34 4.14 -12.34 -4.52
C LYS A 34 3.76 -13.57 -3.70
N PHE A 35 3.35 -14.67 -4.35
CA PHE A 35 3.02 -15.91 -3.66
C PHE A 35 4.23 -16.57 -3.00
N LEU A 36 5.40 -16.54 -3.65
CA LEU A 36 6.64 -17.04 -3.06
C LEU A 36 7.01 -16.25 -1.80
N VAL A 37 6.88 -14.93 -1.82
CA VAL A 37 7.12 -14.05 -0.66
C VAL A 37 6.14 -14.38 0.47
N TYR A 38 4.84 -14.50 0.19
CA TYR A 38 3.86 -14.88 1.19
C TYR A 38 4.16 -16.24 1.81
N ASN A 39 4.56 -17.21 0.99
CA ASN A 39 4.91 -18.54 1.45
C ASN A 39 6.15 -18.48 2.36
N ALA A 40 7.20 -17.78 1.95
CA ALA A 40 8.42 -17.61 2.74
C ALA A 40 8.13 -16.92 4.08
N ARG A 41 7.29 -15.87 4.09
CA ARG A 41 6.89 -15.16 5.31
C ARG A 41 6.13 -16.04 6.30
N LYS A 42 5.17 -16.81 5.78
CA LYS A 42 4.27 -17.63 6.62
C LYS A 42 4.90 -18.93 7.10
N ARG A 43 5.93 -19.43 6.40
CA ARG A 43 6.66 -20.66 6.76
C ARG A 43 7.96 -20.43 7.51
N GLN A 44 8.36 -19.17 7.73
CA GLN A 44 9.51 -18.89 8.56
C GLN A 44 9.22 -19.23 10.02
N TYR A 45 10.27 -19.51 10.77
CA TYR A 45 10.17 -19.75 12.22
C TYR A 45 9.54 -18.56 12.93
N GLY A 46 8.51 -18.81 13.74
CA GLY A 46 7.73 -17.78 14.43
C GLY A 46 6.68 -17.09 13.54
N GLY A 47 6.40 -17.62 12.35
CA GLY A 47 5.34 -17.17 11.47
C GLY A 47 5.60 -15.84 10.76
N ASP A 48 4.55 -15.25 10.21
CA ASP A 48 4.60 -13.97 9.52
C ASP A 48 4.79 -12.81 10.51
N ARG A 49 5.82 -11.99 10.33
CA ARG A 49 6.22 -10.91 11.24
C ARG A 49 6.40 -9.60 10.50
N ALA A 50 5.90 -8.52 11.10
CA ALA A 50 5.97 -7.19 10.52
C ALA A 50 7.42 -6.69 10.38
N GLU A 51 8.29 -6.99 11.35
CA GLU A 51 9.70 -6.58 11.36
C GLU A 51 10.52 -7.14 10.17
N THR A 52 10.14 -8.31 9.64
CA THR A 52 10.84 -8.98 8.53
C THR A 52 10.09 -8.87 7.20
N TYR A 53 9.03 -8.07 7.13
CA TYR A 53 8.14 -7.99 5.97
C TYR A 53 8.88 -7.66 4.67
N PHE A 54 9.70 -6.62 4.67
CA PHE A 54 10.44 -6.19 3.47
C PHE A 54 11.65 -7.06 3.19
N GLU A 55 12.34 -7.48 4.23
CA GLU A 55 13.49 -8.39 4.14
C GLU A 55 13.13 -9.68 3.40
N ARG A 56 11.96 -10.26 3.70
CA ARG A 56 11.51 -11.49 3.00
C ARG A 56 11.23 -11.26 1.52
N THR A 57 10.75 -10.08 1.15
CA THR A 57 10.59 -9.73 -0.27
C THR A 57 11.95 -9.71 -0.97
N GLU A 58 12.94 -9.07 -0.36
CA GLU A 58 14.28 -8.98 -0.90
C GLU A 58 14.99 -10.35 -0.97
N CYS A 59 14.84 -11.19 0.06
CA CYS A 59 15.38 -12.55 0.06
C CYS A 59 14.84 -13.42 -1.09
N VAL A 60 13.58 -13.24 -1.48
CA VAL A 60 12.95 -14.04 -2.55
C VAL A 60 13.21 -13.45 -3.94
N ALA A 61 13.16 -12.14 -4.07
CA ALA A 61 13.15 -11.43 -5.36
C ALA A 61 14.48 -10.75 -5.71
N GLY A 62 15.42 -10.65 -4.76
CA GLY A 62 16.68 -9.90 -4.92
C GLY A 62 16.51 -8.37 -4.85
N VAL A 63 15.27 -7.88 -4.86
CA VAL A 63 14.91 -6.46 -4.73
C VAL A 63 13.60 -6.32 -3.96
N GLN A 64 13.38 -5.15 -3.36
CA GLN A 64 12.15 -4.90 -2.59
C GLN A 64 11.01 -4.37 -3.46
N ASP A 65 11.30 -3.62 -4.51
CA ASP A 65 10.31 -2.91 -5.31
C ASP A 65 10.86 -2.62 -6.72
N MET A 66 10.04 -2.87 -7.74
CA MET A 66 10.36 -2.56 -9.14
C MET A 66 9.29 -1.67 -9.80
N ARG A 67 8.50 -0.93 -9.01
CA ARG A 67 7.47 -0.03 -9.55
C ARG A 67 8.10 1.24 -10.08
N PHE A 68 7.65 1.66 -11.26
CA PHE A 68 7.98 2.96 -11.84
C PHE A 68 6.91 3.98 -11.40
N GLN A 69 7.10 4.57 -10.22
CA GLN A 69 6.10 5.48 -9.62
C GLN A 69 5.96 6.78 -10.42
N GLU A 70 7.00 7.19 -11.12
CA GLU A 70 7.04 8.34 -12.02
C GLU A 70 6.06 8.25 -13.21
N LEU A 71 5.61 7.04 -13.55
CA LEU A 71 4.58 6.84 -14.58
C LEU A 71 3.15 6.98 -14.03
N MET A 72 2.99 7.13 -12.72
CA MET A 72 1.68 7.28 -12.09
C MET A 72 0.90 8.51 -12.59
N PRO A 73 1.51 9.66 -12.86
CA PRO A 73 0.83 10.85 -13.37
C PRO A 73 0.27 10.70 -14.80
N ASP A 74 0.79 9.80 -15.62
CA ASP A 74 0.43 9.70 -17.04
C ASP A 74 -1.06 9.49 -17.26
N VAL A 75 -1.69 8.64 -16.44
CA VAL A 75 -3.14 8.39 -16.51
C VAL A 75 -3.93 9.67 -16.21
N PHE A 76 -3.50 10.46 -15.23
CA PHE A 76 -4.16 11.71 -14.86
C PHE A 76 -4.00 12.76 -15.96
N HIS A 77 -2.81 12.89 -16.54
CA HIS A 77 -2.56 13.78 -17.69
C HIS A 77 -3.42 13.38 -18.90
N TRP A 78 -3.49 12.07 -19.20
CA TRP A 78 -4.32 11.57 -20.29
C TRP A 78 -5.81 11.87 -20.07
N LEU A 79 -6.30 11.83 -18.83
CA LEU A 79 -7.67 12.17 -18.47
C LEU A 79 -7.89 13.69 -18.30
N GLY A 80 -6.86 14.51 -18.38
CA GLY A 80 -6.93 15.96 -18.13
C GLY A 80 -7.17 16.32 -16.65
N VAL A 81 -6.86 15.42 -15.72
CA VAL A 81 -7.02 15.64 -14.27
C VAL A 81 -5.79 16.33 -13.71
N THR A 82 -5.95 17.55 -13.25
CA THR A 82 -4.89 18.37 -12.63
C THR A 82 -5.04 18.55 -11.12
N ARG A 83 -6.19 18.11 -10.57
CA ARG A 83 -6.52 18.23 -9.15
C ARG A 83 -7.28 17.00 -8.68
N ILE A 84 -6.92 16.51 -7.52
CA ILE A 84 -7.55 15.41 -6.81
C ILE A 84 -7.99 15.95 -5.46
N ASP A 85 -9.29 15.99 -5.18
CA ASP A 85 -9.80 16.50 -3.92
C ASP A 85 -9.58 15.51 -2.77
N ARG A 86 -9.87 14.23 -2.99
CA ARG A 86 -9.63 13.16 -2.02
C ARG A 86 -8.88 12.00 -2.65
N TRP A 87 -7.74 11.64 -2.10
CA TRP A 87 -6.87 10.60 -2.62
C TRP A 87 -6.59 9.50 -1.61
N ALA A 88 -7.17 8.31 -1.85
CA ALA A 88 -7.01 7.13 -1.01
C ALA A 88 -5.80 6.30 -1.46
N SER A 89 -4.64 6.58 -0.89
CA SER A 89 -3.41 5.79 -1.06
C SER A 89 -2.43 6.05 0.07
N MET A 90 -1.84 4.99 0.59
CA MET A 90 -0.78 5.09 1.61
C MET A 90 0.60 5.42 1.03
N SER A 91 0.80 5.32 -0.29
CA SER A 91 2.11 5.44 -0.92
C SER A 91 2.58 6.90 -0.99
N ASN A 92 3.65 7.24 -0.26
CA ASN A 92 4.31 8.55 -0.38
C ASN A 92 5.01 8.70 -1.74
N MET A 93 5.54 7.62 -2.30
CA MET A 93 6.18 7.65 -3.63
C MET A 93 5.19 8.02 -4.72
N LYS A 94 3.98 7.44 -4.70
CA LYS A 94 2.91 7.82 -5.65
C LYS A 94 2.46 9.26 -5.44
N HIS A 95 2.31 9.70 -4.20
CA HIS A 95 1.96 11.09 -3.87
C HIS A 95 3.01 12.04 -4.42
N GLY A 96 4.31 11.77 -4.15
CA GLY A 96 5.41 12.57 -4.65
C GLY A 96 5.46 12.64 -6.17
N ALA A 97 5.21 11.52 -6.87
CA ALA A 97 5.16 11.50 -8.34
C ALA A 97 4.02 12.39 -8.90
N LEU A 98 2.82 12.32 -8.29
CA LEU A 98 1.69 13.17 -8.69
C LEU A 98 1.98 14.65 -8.48
N THR A 99 2.47 15.02 -7.31
CA THR A 99 2.75 16.43 -6.98
C THR A 99 3.91 16.99 -7.79
N ALA A 100 4.96 16.20 -8.04
CA ALA A 100 6.07 16.58 -8.91
C ALA A 100 5.64 16.82 -10.37
N ALA A 101 4.60 16.11 -10.82
CA ALA A 101 4.01 16.28 -12.14
C ALA A 101 2.93 17.40 -12.21
N GLY A 102 2.79 18.21 -11.16
CA GLY A 102 1.85 19.34 -11.13
C GLY A 102 0.41 18.97 -10.81
N ILE A 103 0.13 17.74 -10.37
CA ILE A 103 -1.22 17.32 -9.97
C ILE A 103 -1.41 17.67 -8.49
N ALA A 104 -2.36 18.55 -8.20
CA ALA A 104 -2.68 18.94 -6.83
C ALA A 104 -3.45 17.82 -6.11
N VAL A 105 -2.97 17.40 -4.94
CA VAL A 105 -3.69 16.50 -4.03
C VAL A 105 -4.11 17.30 -2.80
N VAL A 106 -5.42 17.48 -2.59
CA VAL A 106 -5.94 18.33 -1.52
C VAL A 106 -5.96 17.59 -0.20
N GLU A 107 -6.54 16.37 -0.19
CA GLU A 107 -6.67 15.55 0.99
C GLU A 107 -6.15 14.14 0.71
N ARG A 108 -5.35 13.61 1.63
CA ARG A 108 -4.99 12.19 1.64
C ARG A 108 -5.94 11.44 2.57
N VAL A 109 -6.72 10.51 2.00
CA VAL A 109 -7.66 9.69 2.75
C VAL A 109 -6.91 8.49 3.33
N ALA A 110 -6.99 8.37 4.65
CA ALA A 110 -6.44 7.21 5.36
C ALA A 110 -7.39 6.00 5.27
N ILE A 111 -6.83 4.81 5.45
CA ILE A 111 -7.62 3.61 5.69
C ILE A 111 -7.94 3.57 7.19
N PRO A 112 -9.21 3.57 7.59
CA PRO A 112 -9.60 3.44 8.99
C PRO A 112 -9.07 2.13 9.61
N ASP A 113 -8.60 2.20 10.85
CA ASP A 113 -7.97 1.05 11.51
C ASP A 113 -8.93 -0.13 11.68
N GLU A 114 -10.20 0.15 11.95
CA GLU A 114 -11.28 -0.82 12.07
C GLU A 114 -11.58 -1.60 10.78
N LEU A 115 -11.16 -1.09 9.64
CA LEU A 115 -11.30 -1.76 8.33
C LEU A 115 -10.11 -2.65 8.00
N ILE A 116 -9.08 -2.68 8.85
CA ILE A 116 -7.88 -3.50 8.62
C ILE A 116 -8.12 -4.90 9.19
N PRO A 117 -8.24 -5.93 8.33
CA PRO A 117 -8.37 -7.30 8.81
C PRO A 117 -7.15 -7.71 9.63
N ALA A 118 -7.34 -8.60 10.61
CA ALA A 118 -6.25 -9.11 11.43
C ALA A 118 -5.10 -9.71 10.59
N ASP A 119 -5.43 -10.42 9.50
CA ASP A 119 -4.45 -11.01 8.58
C ASP A 119 -3.60 -9.95 7.80
N ALA A 120 -4.10 -8.72 7.69
CA ALA A 120 -3.42 -7.62 7.02
C ALA A 120 -2.59 -6.74 7.97
N ARG A 121 -2.71 -6.94 9.29
CA ARG A 121 -2.03 -6.13 10.30
C ARG A 121 -0.51 -6.12 10.11
N VAL A 122 0.09 -7.28 9.89
CA VAL A 122 1.53 -7.41 9.64
C VAL A 122 2.01 -6.52 8.49
N GLU A 123 1.27 -6.50 7.39
CA GLU A 123 1.60 -5.67 6.23
C GLU A 123 1.40 -4.18 6.53
N MET A 124 0.31 -3.83 7.21
CA MET A 124 0.00 -2.43 7.52
C MET A 124 1.00 -1.85 8.49
N ASP A 125 1.34 -2.57 9.56
CA ASP A 125 2.30 -2.12 10.56
C ASP A 125 3.71 -2.00 9.96
N ALA A 126 4.13 -2.97 9.15
CA ALA A 126 5.40 -2.89 8.43
C ALA A 126 5.47 -1.68 7.49
N LYS A 127 4.37 -1.39 6.77
CA LYS A 127 4.30 -0.22 5.88
C LYS A 127 4.34 1.10 6.64
N THR A 128 3.58 1.24 7.72
CA THR A 128 3.58 2.47 8.52
C THR A 128 4.92 2.70 9.21
N ALA A 129 5.56 1.66 9.72
CA ALA A 129 6.92 1.73 10.25
C ALA A 129 7.95 2.15 9.18
N ALA A 130 7.75 1.76 7.92
CA ALA A 130 8.55 2.17 6.77
C ALA A 130 8.19 3.57 6.22
N GLY A 131 7.36 4.35 6.91
CA GLY A 131 7.02 5.71 6.55
C GLY A 131 5.89 5.87 5.53
N TYR A 132 5.08 4.82 5.30
CA TYR A 132 3.85 4.98 4.51
C TYR A 132 2.86 5.89 5.23
N PHE A 133 2.03 6.59 4.46
CA PHE A 133 1.07 7.53 5.01
C PHE A 133 0.09 6.86 5.98
N THR A 134 0.01 7.41 7.16
CA THR A 134 -0.98 7.09 8.20
C THR A 134 -1.27 8.36 9.00
N PRO A 135 -2.49 8.58 9.48
CA PRO A 135 -2.80 9.67 10.41
C PRO A 135 -2.34 9.36 11.84
N MET A 136 -2.01 8.10 12.11
CA MET A 136 -1.56 7.64 13.43
C MET A 136 -0.03 7.70 13.53
N ALA A 137 0.49 7.71 14.76
CA ALA A 137 1.91 7.51 14.97
C ALA A 137 2.33 6.12 14.45
N PRO A 138 3.48 6.00 13.79
CA PRO A 138 3.98 4.70 13.38
C PRO A 138 4.22 3.81 14.61
N PRO A 139 4.05 2.48 14.46
CA PRO A 139 4.28 1.57 15.58
C PRO A 139 5.74 1.66 16.05
N SER A 140 5.92 1.61 17.37
CA SER A 140 7.23 1.48 17.99
C SER A 140 7.89 0.15 17.62
N ALA A 141 9.19 0.03 17.80
CA ALA A 141 9.90 -1.22 17.56
C ALA A 141 9.34 -2.40 18.39
N ALA A 142 8.87 -2.13 19.63
CA ALA A 142 8.26 -3.14 20.48
C ALA A 142 6.90 -3.61 19.95
N GLU A 143 6.06 -2.69 19.47
CA GLU A 143 4.76 -3.01 18.87
C GLU A 143 4.96 -3.75 17.54
N LEU A 144 5.93 -3.33 16.72
CA LEU A 144 6.24 -3.98 15.46
C LEU A 144 6.69 -5.45 15.68
N ALA A 145 7.50 -5.72 16.70
CA ALA A 145 7.94 -7.06 17.07
C ALA A 145 6.79 -7.96 17.53
N LEU A 146 5.72 -7.38 18.07
CA LEU A 146 4.51 -8.10 18.49
C LEU A 146 3.54 -8.36 17.32
N ALA A 147 3.64 -7.61 16.24
CA ALA A 147 2.77 -7.75 15.07
C ALA A 147 3.09 -9.02 14.29
N LYS A 148 2.33 -10.06 14.55
CA LYS A 148 2.50 -11.41 13.97
C LYS A 148 1.23 -11.84 13.25
N GLY A 149 1.39 -12.47 12.09
CA GLY A 149 0.34 -13.12 11.35
C GLY A 149 0.39 -14.65 11.49
N ARG A 150 -0.27 -15.32 10.55
CA ARG A 150 -0.32 -16.79 10.55
C ARG A 150 1.05 -17.41 10.38
N GLU A 151 1.24 -18.51 11.06
CA GLU A 151 2.30 -19.49 10.80
C GLU A 151 1.69 -20.69 10.07
N LEU A 152 2.26 -21.06 8.93
CA LEU A 152 1.90 -22.25 8.19
C LEU A 152 2.96 -23.33 8.49
N HIS A 153 2.55 -24.35 9.20
CA HIS A 153 3.36 -25.55 9.40
C HIS A 153 3.40 -26.36 8.09
N ALA A 154 4.54 -27.02 7.84
CA ALA A 154 4.73 -27.91 6.71
C ALA A 154 3.91 -29.20 6.87
#